data_5b0a36b1d85bb673e7762d26dd684522
#
_entry.id   5b0a36b1d85bb673e7762d26dd684522
#
_cell.length_a   1.000
_cell.length_b   1.000
_cell.length_c   1.000
_cell.angle_alpha   90.00
_cell.angle_beta   90.00
_cell.angle_gamma   90.00
#
_symmetry.space_group_name_H-M   'P 1'
#
loop_
_entity.id
_entity.type
_entity.pdbx_description
1 polymer ?
#
loop_
_entity_poly.entity_id
_entity_poly.type
_entity_poly.pdbx_seq_one_letter_code
_entity_poly.pdbx_strand_id
1 'polypeptide(L)'
;MPTGDSSPVPAHHQDRTRWNARYAGGFVPSFRPHPLAVLALALDLPDGPMADLACGPSGTALLAAAHGRLVTAADVSDVALWLLGDEARRRGLDGLVRLVHADLSAWAPEPRSHALVLCTGFWSAAVFATAAAAVADGGLLAWEAFTAEAREARPALPPEWCLAPGEPASLLPPGFTLLDQSDVPASMRRQLLARRVAPMPSDKQGGGRHGAAGSSGRRAQH
;
A
#
# COMPACT_ATOMS: atom_id res chain seq x y z
N MET A 1 18.30 9.37 4.13
CA MET A 1 18.66 7.98 3.82
C MET A 1 17.97 7.06 4.80
N PRO A 2 16.88 6.40 4.49
CA PRO A 2 16.42 5.27 5.28
C PRO A 2 16.86 4.00 4.56
N THR A 3 17.85 3.34 5.13
CA THR A 3 18.24 1.99 4.78
C THR A 3 17.29 1.04 5.51
N GLY A 4 16.14 0.75 4.91
CA GLY A 4 15.41 -0.45 5.27
C GLY A 4 16.27 -1.63 4.82
N ASP A 5 17.05 -2.17 5.75
CA ASP A 5 17.88 -3.34 5.54
C ASP A 5 16.93 -4.54 5.40
N SER A 6 16.49 -4.81 4.17
CA SER A 6 15.76 -6.02 3.88
C SER A 6 16.76 -7.16 3.86
N SER A 7 16.73 -8.01 4.88
CA SER A 7 17.48 -9.26 4.84
C SER A 7 17.10 -10.00 3.54
N PRO A 8 18.07 -10.47 2.75
CA PRO A 8 17.79 -11.10 1.47
C PRO A 8 16.90 -12.34 1.67
N VAL A 9 15.85 -12.47 0.86
CA VAL A 9 14.98 -13.65 0.89
C VAL A 9 15.81 -14.88 0.54
N PRO A 10 15.87 -15.90 1.42
CA PRO A 10 16.70 -17.09 1.17
C PRO A 10 16.31 -17.81 -0.13
N ALA A 11 17.28 -18.40 -0.81
CA ALA A 11 17.05 -19.12 -2.08
C ALA A 11 16.06 -20.31 -1.90
N HIS A 12 16.03 -20.92 -0.72
CA HIS A 12 15.15 -22.04 -0.38
C HIS A 12 13.81 -21.61 0.21
N HIS A 13 13.51 -20.30 0.25
CA HIS A 13 12.20 -19.82 0.72
C HIS A 13 11.08 -20.42 -0.14
N GLN A 14 10.07 -21.02 0.49
CA GLN A 14 9.04 -21.81 -0.20
C GLN A 14 8.28 -20.99 -1.25
N ASP A 15 7.80 -19.81 -0.87
CA ASP A 15 7.06 -18.94 -1.79
C ASP A 15 7.94 -18.38 -2.91
N ARG A 16 9.20 -18.02 -2.59
CA ARG A 16 10.17 -17.62 -3.63
C ARG A 16 10.33 -18.71 -4.68
N THR A 17 10.59 -19.95 -4.25
CA THR A 17 10.75 -21.11 -5.14
C THR A 17 9.50 -21.32 -5.99
N ARG A 18 8.34 -21.29 -5.36
CA ARG A 18 7.03 -21.48 -6.01
C ARG A 18 6.76 -20.42 -7.08
N TRP A 19 6.89 -19.13 -6.73
CA TRP A 19 6.59 -18.05 -7.64
C TRP A 19 7.64 -17.90 -8.74
N ASN A 20 8.91 -18.13 -8.43
CA ASN A 20 9.97 -18.18 -9.45
C ASN A 20 9.68 -19.26 -10.49
N ALA A 21 9.31 -20.46 -10.07
CA ALA A 21 8.96 -21.56 -11.00
C ALA A 21 7.78 -21.16 -11.90
N ARG A 22 6.76 -20.49 -11.34
CA ARG A 22 5.61 -19.99 -12.11
C ARG A 22 6.04 -18.98 -13.17
N TYR A 23 6.88 -18.00 -12.81
CA TYR A 23 7.25 -16.91 -13.71
C TYR A 23 8.37 -17.30 -14.70
N ALA A 24 9.23 -18.26 -14.38
CA ALA A 24 10.23 -18.80 -15.28
C ALA A 24 9.67 -19.80 -16.30
N GLY A 25 8.53 -20.44 -16.03
CA GLY A 25 7.96 -21.55 -16.79
C GLY A 25 7.15 -21.14 -18.03
N GLY A 26 7.64 -20.16 -18.82
CA GLY A 26 6.94 -19.72 -20.04
C GLY A 26 5.80 -18.73 -19.79
N PHE A 27 5.74 -18.15 -18.60
CA PHE A 27 4.79 -17.08 -18.29
C PHE A 27 5.10 -15.82 -19.11
N VAL A 28 4.11 -15.32 -19.83
CA VAL A 28 4.19 -14.06 -20.57
C VAL A 28 3.42 -12.98 -19.82
N PRO A 29 4.11 -11.99 -19.21
CA PRO A 29 3.42 -10.90 -18.50
C PRO A 29 2.62 -10.06 -19.46
N SER A 30 1.39 -9.71 -19.09
CA SER A 30 0.60 -8.77 -19.88
C SER A 30 0.98 -7.31 -19.61
N PHE A 31 1.59 -7.03 -18.47
CA PHE A 31 1.85 -5.69 -17.95
C PHE A 31 0.63 -4.75 -17.99
N ARG A 32 -0.56 -5.33 -17.89
CA ARG A 32 -1.80 -4.57 -17.72
C ARG A 32 -1.96 -4.19 -16.26
N PRO A 33 -2.28 -2.92 -15.94
CA PRO A 33 -2.55 -2.53 -14.57
C PRO A 33 -3.82 -3.22 -14.06
N HIS A 34 -3.83 -3.51 -12.76
CA HIS A 34 -4.99 -4.08 -12.12
C HIS A 34 -6.14 -3.04 -12.08
N PRO A 35 -7.42 -3.43 -12.32
CA PRO A 35 -8.54 -2.49 -12.32
C PRO A 35 -8.67 -1.69 -11.01
N LEU A 36 -8.44 -2.33 -9.85
CA LEU A 36 -8.43 -1.65 -8.56
C LEU A 36 -7.35 -0.56 -8.49
N ALA A 37 -6.18 -0.78 -9.10
CA ALA A 37 -5.12 0.23 -9.16
C ALA A 37 -5.53 1.42 -10.04
N VAL A 38 -6.16 1.16 -11.18
CA VAL A 38 -6.70 2.22 -12.05
C VAL A 38 -7.72 3.06 -11.29
N LEU A 39 -8.64 2.41 -10.57
CA LEU A 39 -9.63 3.09 -9.73
C LEU A 39 -8.97 3.92 -8.63
N ALA A 40 -8.03 3.34 -7.87
CA ALA A 40 -7.38 4.01 -6.76
C ALA A 40 -6.55 5.23 -7.23
N LEU A 41 -5.84 5.11 -8.37
CA LEU A 41 -5.05 6.20 -8.94
C LEU A 41 -5.89 7.32 -9.57
N ALA A 42 -7.16 7.06 -9.90
CA ALA A 42 -8.11 8.06 -10.39
C ALA A 42 -8.73 8.91 -9.28
N LEU A 43 -8.58 8.48 -8.02
CA LEU A 43 -9.06 9.25 -6.87
C LEU A 43 -8.04 10.33 -6.47
N ASP A 44 -8.54 11.32 -5.71
CA ASP A 44 -7.67 12.34 -5.12
C ASP A 44 -6.73 11.69 -4.10
N LEU A 45 -5.44 11.78 -4.36
CA LEU A 45 -4.34 11.24 -3.55
C LEU A 45 -3.42 12.37 -3.12
N PRO A 46 -2.93 12.36 -1.88
CA PRO A 46 -1.88 13.29 -1.47
C PRO A 46 -0.62 13.06 -2.31
N ASP A 47 0.28 14.05 -2.27
CA ASP A 47 1.62 13.86 -2.78
C ASP A 47 2.34 12.75 -2.02
N GLY A 48 3.19 12.01 -2.74
CA GLY A 48 3.96 10.94 -2.13
C GLY A 48 4.05 9.68 -2.99
N PRO A 49 4.88 8.72 -2.56
CA PRO A 49 5.11 7.48 -3.27
C PRO A 49 3.94 6.51 -3.14
N MET A 50 3.95 5.49 -3.99
CA MET A 50 3.09 4.32 -3.92
C MET A 50 3.89 3.09 -3.49
N ALA A 51 3.28 2.18 -2.71
CA ALA A 51 3.76 0.82 -2.51
C ALA A 51 2.85 -0.18 -3.24
N ASP A 52 3.44 -1.04 -4.06
CA ASP A 52 2.79 -2.18 -4.72
C ASP A 52 3.34 -3.46 -4.09
N LEU A 53 2.54 -4.12 -3.26
CA LEU A 53 2.94 -5.25 -2.42
C LEU A 53 2.53 -6.57 -3.08
N ALA A 54 3.41 -7.59 -3.03
CA ALA A 54 3.28 -8.83 -3.79
C ALA A 54 2.97 -8.50 -5.27
N CYS A 55 3.75 -7.57 -5.81
CA CYS A 55 3.46 -6.90 -7.08
C CYS A 55 3.46 -7.85 -8.28
N GLY A 56 4.23 -8.92 -8.23
CA GLY A 56 4.45 -9.77 -9.40
C GLY A 56 4.98 -8.96 -10.62
N PRO A 57 4.99 -9.53 -11.81
CA PRO A 57 5.32 -8.81 -13.03
C PRO A 57 4.07 -8.12 -13.61
N SER A 58 3.42 -7.26 -12.80
CA SER A 58 2.18 -6.57 -13.19
C SER A 58 2.43 -5.18 -13.74
N GLY A 59 1.43 -4.61 -14.42
CA GLY A 59 1.49 -3.25 -14.95
C GLY A 59 1.09 -2.17 -13.94
N THR A 60 0.76 -2.52 -12.70
CA THR A 60 0.28 -1.56 -11.69
C THR A 60 1.34 -0.55 -11.29
N ALA A 61 2.55 -1.03 -10.94
CA ALA A 61 3.68 -0.16 -10.64
C ALA A 61 4.06 0.73 -11.85
N LEU A 62 3.99 0.17 -13.06
CA LEU A 62 4.27 0.92 -14.29
C LEU A 62 3.23 2.02 -14.56
N LEU A 63 1.95 1.79 -14.25
CA LEU A 63 0.92 2.80 -14.39
C LEU A 63 1.18 3.98 -13.43
N ALA A 64 1.47 3.70 -12.16
CA ALA A 64 1.75 4.75 -11.17
C ALA A 64 3.01 5.54 -11.53
N ALA A 65 4.07 4.86 -11.99
CA ALA A 65 5.29 5.51 -12.47
C ALA A 65 5.04 6.38 -13.72
N ALA A 66 4.19 5.94 -14.65
CA ALA A 66 3.80 6.73 -15.82
C ALA A 66 3.02 8.00 -15.44
N HIS A 67 2.37 8.03 -14.27
CA HIS A 67 1.78 9.22 -13.68
C HIS A 67 2.78 10.06 -12.84
N GLY A 68 4.08 9.77 -12.94
CA GLY A 68 5.14 10.50 -12.26
C GLY A 68 5.32 10.15 -10.78
N ARG A 69 4.67 9.12 -10.25
CA ARG A 69 4.81 8.72 -8.86
C ARG A 69 6.02 7.80 -8.66
N LEU A 70 6.78 8.03 -7.59
CA LEU A 70 7.74 7.04 -7.12
C LEU A 70 7.00 5.81 -6.62
N VAL A 71 7.45 4.62 -7.02
CA VAL A 71 6.82 3.35 -6.66
C VAL A 71 7.84 2.43 -6.01
N THR A 72 7.49 1.88 -4.85
CA THR A 72 8.17 0.73 -4.25
C THR A 72 7.39 -0.52 -4.61
N ALA A 73 7.93 -1.34 -5.50
CA ALA A 73 7.34 -2.61 -5.93
C ALA A 73 8.06 -3.77 -5.19
N ALA A 74 7.35 -4.42 -4.26
CA ALA A 74 7.91 -5.46 -3.41
C ALA A 74 7.32 -6.83 -3.77
N ASP A 75 8.19 -7.83 -3.92
CA ASP A 75 7.78 -9.22 -4.16
C ASP A 75 8.82 -10.20 -3.60
N VAL A 76 8.37 -11.41 -3.27
CA VAL A 76 9.21 -12.52 -2.84
C VAL A 76 9.94 -13.19 -4.00
N SER A 77 9.45 -12.99 -5.24
CA SER A 77 10.01 -13.54 -6.47
C SER A 77 10.98 -12.57 -7.14
N ASP A 78 12.25 -12.89 -7.13
CA ASP A 78 13.27 -12.14 -7.88
C ASP A 78 13.08 -12.26 -9.40
N VAL A 79 12.50 -13.35 -9.89
CA VAL A 79 12.14 -13.49 -11.32
C VAL A 79 11.03 -12.50 -11.70
N ALA A 80 10.00 -12.35 -10.88
CA ALA A 80 8.94 -11.37 -11.10
C ALA A 80 9.49 -9.94 -11.14
N LEU A 81 10.34 -9.61 -10.17
CA LEU A 81 10.98 -8.30 -10.08
C LEU A 81 11.90 -8.03 -11.28
N TRP A 82 12.64 -9.04 -11.74
CA TRP A 82 13.46 -8.93 -12.95
C TRP A 82 12.60 -8.59 -14.17
N LEU A 83 11.48 -9.32 -14.38
CA LEU A 83 10.55 -9.07 -15.48
C LEU A 83 9.95 -7.65 -15.42
N LEU A 84 9.54 -7.22 -14.23
CA LEU A 84 9.00 -5.87 -14.01
C LEU A 84 10.05 -4.79 -14.28
N GLY A 85 11.28 -4.98 -13.78
CA GLY A 85 12.38 -4.04 -13.97
C GLY A 85 12.83 -3.94 -15.43
N ASP A 86 12.79 -5.05 -16.17
CA ASP A 86 13.08 -5.04 -17.61
C ASP A 86 12.03 -4.23 -18.38
N GLU A 87 10.74 -4.41 -18.06
CA GLU A 87 9.67 -3.62 -18.65
C GLU A 87 9.73 -2.14 -18.24
N ALA A 88 10.06 -1.84 -17.00
CA ALA A 88 10.23 -0.45 -16.54
C ALA A 88 11.33 0.25 -17.35
N ARG A 89 12.47 -0.40 -17.54
CA ARG A 89 13.56 0.13 -18.40
C ARG A 89 13.11 0.35 -19.84
N ARG A 90 12.40 -0.62 -20.43
CA ARG A 90 11.88 -0.48 -21.80
C ARG A 90 10.92 0.69 -21.97
N ARG A 91 10.22 1.09 -20.90
CA ARG A 91 9.32 2.25 -20.88
C ARG A 91 9.98 3.54 -20.41
N GLY A 92 11.26 3.53 -20.01
CA GLY A 92 11.94 4.69 -19.44
C GLY A 92 11.41 5.10 -18.06
N LEU A 93 10.90 4.13 -17.28
CA LEU A 93 10.29 4.35 -15.96
C LEU A 93 11.15 3.80 -14.81
N ASP A 94 12.32 3.26 -15.08
CA ASP A 94 13.19 2.63 -14.09
C ASP A 94 13.67 3.59 -13.00
N GLY A 95 13.81 4.88 -13.30
CA GLY A 95 14.11 5.91 -12.32
C GLY A 95 12.97 6.18 -11.30
N LEU A 96 11.75 5.71 -11.58
CA LEU A 96 10.58 5.88 -10.73
C LEU A 96 10.13 4.57 -10.05
N VAL A 97 10.66 3.41 -10.46
CA VAL A 97 10.28 2.11 -9.90
C VAL A 97 11.44 1.52 -9.10
N ARG A 98 11.31 1.52 -7.78
CA ARG A 98 12.22 0.84 -6.86
C ARG A 98 11.74 -0.59 -6.65
N LEU A 99 12.54 -1.57 -7.06
CA LEU A 99 12.26 -2.99 -6.85
C LEU A 99 12.81 -3.44 -5.49
N VAL A 100 11.99 -4.12 -4.70
CA VAL A 100 12.36 -4.64 -3.38
C VAL A 100 12.11 -6.15 -3.34
N HIS A 101 13.18 -6.93 -3.29
CA HIS A 101 13.09 -8.38 -3.11
C HIS A 101 12.92 -8.67 -1.62
N ALA A 102 11.69 -8.97 -1.19
CA ALA A 102 11.35 -9.13 0.22
C ALA A 102 10.25 -10.16 0.45
N ASP A 103 10.32 -10.83 1.60
CA ASP A 103 9.21 -11.51 2.22
C ASP A 103 8.41 -10.49 3.04
N LEU A 104 7.15 -10.27 2.68
CA LEU A 104 6.26 -9.32 3.35
C LEU A 104 5.94 -9.70 4.79
N SER A 105 6.19 -10.93 5.21
CA SER A 105 6.07 -11.33 6.62
C SER A 105 7.20 -10.77 7.50
N ALA A 106 8.33 -10.43 6.90
CA ALA A 106 9.54 -9.91 7.54
C ALA A 106 9.89 -8.48 7.12
N TRP A 107 9.21 -7.95 6.11
CA TRP A 107 9.45 -6.60 5.60
C TRP A 107 8.14 -5.84 5.41
N ALA A 108 8.17 -4.56 5.70
CA ALA A 108 7.06 -3.64 5.46
C ALA A 108 7.57 -2.28 4.96
N PRO A 109 6.74 -1.53 4.22
CA PRO A 109 7.05 -0.14 3.91
C PRO A 109 7.07 0.71 5.19
N GLU A 110 7.82 1.82 5.17
CA GLU A 110 7.86 2.77 6.28
C GLU A 110 6.46 3.26 6.66
N PRO A 111 6.15 3.36 7.96
CA PRO A 111 4.85 3.86 8.41
C PRO A 111 4.56 5.28 7.90
N ARG A 112 3.31 5.53 7.54
CA ARG A 112 2.76 6.86 7.14
C ARG A 112 3.53 7.55 6.02
N SER A 113 4.12 6.78 5.12
CA SER A 113 5.03 7.30 4.08
C SER A 113 4.49 7.22 2.65
N HIS A 114 3.40 6.49 2.41
CA HIS A 114 2.90 6.23 1.08
C HIS A 114 1.50 6.83 0.86
N ALA A 115 1.33 7.55 -0.25
CA ALA A 115 0.04 8.09 -0.66
C ALA A 115 -0.95 6.99 -1.08
N LEU A 116 -0.44 5.87 -1.58
CA LEU A 116 -1.21 4.69 -1.93
C LEU A 116 -0.42 3.44 -1.54
N VAL A 117 -1.03 2.54 -0.80
CA VAL A 117 -0.53 1.18 -0.59
C VAL A 117 -1.52 0.22 -1.23
N LEU A 118 -1.03 -0.60 -2.16
CA LEU A 118 -1.85 -1.54 -2.91
C LEU A 118 -1.28 -2.94 -2.82
N CYS A 119 -2.17 -3.93 -2.73
CA CYS A 119 -1.85 -5.34 -2.83
C CYS A 119 -2.98 -6.09 -3.54
N THR A 120 -2.65 -6.88 -4.56
CA THR A 120 -3.64 -7.65 -5.30
C THR A 120 -3.22 -9.11 -5.45
N GLY A 121 -4.11 -10.01 -5.02
CA GLY A 121 -3.89 -11.45 -5.15
C GLY A 121 -3.08 -12.12 -4.04
N PHE A 122 -2.79 -11.40 -2.95
CA PHE A 122 -2.14 -11.92 -1.74
C PHE A 122 -2.96 -11.58 -0.50
N TRP A 123 -2.99 -12.48 0.49
CA TRP A 123 -3.64 -12.26 1.76
C TRP A 123 -2.78 -12.72 2.94
N SER A 124 -2.68 -11.87 3.91
CA SER A 124 -2.21 -12.11 5.27
C SER A 124 -2.70 -10.95 6.14
N ALA A 125 -3.42 -11.25 7.22
CA ALA A 125 -3.91 -10.21 8.14
C ALA A 125 -2.78 -9.38 8.77
N ALA A 126 -1.64 -10.01 9.07
CA ALA A 126 -0.47 -9.31 9.60
C ALA A 126 0.14 -8.33 8.58
N VAL A 127 0.27 -8.76 7.31
CA VAL A 127 0.75 -7.89 6.22
C VAL A 127 -0.26 -6.79 5.92
N PHE A 128 -1.55 -7.06 5.98
CA PHE A 128 -2.58 -6.04 5.83
C PHE A 128 -2.46 -4.95 6.90
N ALA A 129 -2.22 -5.32 8.16
CA ALA A 129 -2.04 -4.37 9.26
C ALA A 129 -0.79 -3.48 9.05
N THR A 130 0.35 -4.06 8.64
CA THR A 130 1.57 -3.29 8.36
C THR A 130 1.42 -2.41 7.11
N ALA A 131 0.73 -2.89 6.08
CA ALA A 131 0.38 -2.11 4.90
C ALA A 131 -0.52 -0.92 5.24
N ALA A 132 -1.54 -1.14 6.08
CA ALA A 132 -2.38 -0.05 6.58
C ALA A 132 -1.56 0.99 7.35
N ALA A 133 -0.60 0.55 8.19
CA ALA A 133 0.28 1.47 8.92
C ALA A 133 1.13 2.34 7.99
N ALA A 134 1.50 1.84 6.82
CA ALA A 134 2.34 2.55 5.84
C ALA A 134 1.60 3.65 5.06
N VAL A 135 0.27 3.65 5.06
CA VAL A 135 -0.53 4.68 4.37
C VAL A 135 -0.35 6.03 5.05
N ALA A 136 -0.02 7.07 4.29
CA ALA A 136 0.07 8.46 4.77
C ALA A 136 -1.31 9.05 5.07
N ASP A 137 -1.36 10.17 5.79
CA ASP A 137 -2.61 10.87 6.06
C ASP A 137 -3.26 11.35 4.75
N GLY A 138 -4.55 11.09 4.59
CA GLY A 138 -5.29 11.33 3.36
C GLY A 138 -5.05 10.27 2.27
N GLY A 139 -4.07 9.39 2.45
CA GLY A 139 -3.72 8.33 1.50
C GLY A 139 -4.73 7.18 1.44
N LEU A 140 -4.54 6.28 0.50
CA LEU A 140 -5.42 5.14 0.25
C LEU A 140 -4.74 3.80 0.54
N LEU A 141 -5.50 2.88 1.11
CA LEU A 141 -5.24 1.45 1.14
C LEU A 141 -6.16 0.77 0.13
N ALA A 142 -5.59 0.04 -0.82
CA ALA A 142 -6.33 -0.74 -1.81
C ALA A 142 -5.90 -2.21 -1.72
N TRP A 143 -6.85 -3.11 -1.52
CA TRP A 143 -6.55 -4.54 -1.32
C TRP A 143 -7.48 -5.42 -2.12
N GLU A 144 -6.94 -6.51 -2.68
CA GLU A 144 -7.76 -7.55 -3.29
C GLU A 144 -7.19 -8.92 -2.93
N ALA A 145 -8.06 -9.83 -2.47
CA ALA A 145 -7.69 -11.21 -2.22
C ALA A 145 -8.86 -12.17 -2.48
N PHE A 146 -8.57 -13.47 -2.55
CA PHE A 146 -9.59 -14.49 -2.70
C PHE A 146 -10.52 -14.52 -1.49
N THR A 147 -11.81 -14.75 -1.73
CA THR A 147 -12.77 -15.10 -0.68
C THR A 147 -12.73 -16.62 -0.40
N ALA A 148 -13.34 -17.04 0.70
CA ALA A 148 -13.37 -18.46 1.07
C ALA A 148 -14.05 -19.34 0.00
N GLU A 149 -15.02 -18.78 -0.72
CA GLU A 149 -15.74 -19.45 -1.82
C GLU A 149 -14.81 -19.82 -2.99
N ALA A 150 -13.68 -19.14 -3.15
CA ALA A 150 -12.70 -19.49 -4.18
C ALA A 150 -12.16 -20.92 -4.03
N ARG A 151 -12.20 -21.48 -2.82
CA ARG A 151 -11.76 -22.84 -2.53
C ARG A 151 -12.69 -23.92 -3.10
N GLU A 152 -13.95 -23.62 -3.34
CA GLU A 152 -14.89 -24.56 -3.99
C GLU A 152 -14.42 -24.87 -5.41
N ALA A 153 -14.01 -23.84 -6.16
CA ALA A 153 -13.47 -24.00 -7.52
C ALA A 153 -11.97 -24.32 -7.55
N ARG A 154 -11.26 -24.10 -6.45
CA ARG A 154 -9.80 -24.27 -6.31
C ARG A 154 -9.46 -24.97 -5.00
N PRO A 155 -9.72 -26.27 -4.84
CA PRO A 155 -9.51 -26.98 -3.57
C PRO A 155 -8.07 -26.96 -3.04
N ALA A 156 -7.09 -26.77 -3.95
CA ALA A 156 -5.67 -26.65 -3.60
C ALA A 156 -5.28 -25.25 -3.07
N LEU A 157 -6.20 -24.27 -3.08
CA LEU A 157 -5.94 -22.95 -2.54
C LEU A 157 -5.88 -23.01 -1.01
N PRO A 158 -4.76 -22.62 -0.37
CA PRO A 158 -4.64 -22.64 1.08
C PRO A 158 -5.72 -21.75 1.74
N PRO A 159 -6.39 -22.24 2.81
CA PRO A 159 -7.42 -21.45 3.48
C PRO A 159 -6.90 -20.12 4.05
N GLU A 160 -5.67 -20.09 4.51
CA GLU A 160 -4.99 -18.89 5.02
C GLU A 160 -4.74 -17.80 3.96
N TRP A 161 -4.93 -18.14 2.68
CA TRP A 161 -4.84 -17.17 1.57
C TRP A 161 -6.19 -16.59 1.18
N CYS A 162 -7.24 -16.95 1.92
CA CYS A 162 -8.59 -16.49 1.66
C CYS A 162 -9.09 -15.60 2.79
N LEU A 163 -9.84 -14.56 2.41
CA LEU A 163 -10.54 -13.67 3.32
C LEU A 163 -11.66 -14.41 4.07
N ALA A 164 -11.75 -14.20 5.36
CA ALA A 164 -12.92 -14.58 6.13
C ALA A 164 -14.11 -13.63 5.86
N PRO A 165 -15.34 -14.02 6.27
CA PRO A 165 -16.49 -13.13 6.16
C PRO A 165 -16.24 -11.76 6.82
N GLY A 166 -16.51 -10.67 6.09
CA GLY A 166 -16.29 -9.31 6.56
C GLY A 166 -14.87 -8.76 6.39
N GLU A 167 -13.87 -9.62 6.17
CA GLU A 167 -12.52 -9.18 5.84
C GLU A 167 -12.42 -8.66 4.41
N PRO A 168 -11.49 -7.73 4.13
CA PRO A 168 -10.53 -7.13 5.06
C PRO A 168 -11.06 -5.90 5.82
N ALA A 169 -12.28 -5.39 5.53
CA ALA A 169 -12.78 -4.16 6.14
C ALA A 169 -12.90 -4.24 7.68
N SER A 170 -13.27 -5.41 8.23
CA SER A 170 -13.34 -5.63 9.67
C SER A 170 -11.98 -5.54 10.39
N LEU A 171 -10.88 -5.57 9.65
CA LEU A 171 -9.51 -5.47 10.16
C LEU A 171 -8.90 -4.09 9.96
N LEU A 172 -9.66 -3.12 9.39
CA LEU A 172 -9.15 -1.76 9.25
C LEU A 172 -8.86 -1.17 10.64
N PRO A 173 -7.63 -0.65 10.86
CA PRO A 173 -7.32 0.01 12.13
C PRO A 173 -8.08 1.33 12.26
N PRO A 174 -8.22 1.86 13.50
CA PRO A 174 -8.76 3.20 13.71
C PRO A 174 -8.08 4.26 12.85
N GLY A 175 -8.82 5.26 12.41
CA GLY A 175 -8.32 6.33 11.54
C GLY A 175 -8.42 6.01 10.04
N PHE A 176 -9.17 4.99 9.66
CA PHE A 176 -9.56 4.76 8.27
C PHE A 176 -11.06 4.96 8.07
N THR A 177 -11.42 5.51 6.91
CA THR A 177 -12.78 5.49 6.38
C THR A 177 -12.83 4.47 5.25
N LEU A 178 -13.71 3.48 5.36
CA LEU A 178 -14.02 2.56 4.29
C LEU A 178 -14.74 3.33 3.16
N LEU A 179 -14.16 3.31 1.96
CA LEU A 179 -14.77 3.91 0.77
C LEU A 179 -15.60 2.89 0.00
N ASP A 180 -15.06 1.69 -0.15
CA ASP A 180 -15.75 0.55 -0.79
C ASP A 180 -15.22 -0.77 -0.27
N GLN A 181 -16.09 -1.76 -0.16
CA GLN A 181 -15.75 -3.17 -0.10
C GLN A 181 -16.77 -3.94 -0.93
N SER A 182 -16.30 -4.57 -1.98
CA SER A 182 -17.16 -5.28 -2.93
C SER A 182 -16.55 -6.60 -3.37
N ASP A 183 -17.42 -7.58 -3.64
CA ASP A 183 -17.01 -8.86 -4.20
C ASP A 183 -16.98 -8.77 -5.73
N VAL A 184 -15.99 -9.43 -6.33
CA VAL A 184 -15.84 -9.61 -7.77
C VAL A 184 -16.13 -11.08 -8.09
N PRO A 185 -17.41 -11.46 -8.33
CA PRO A 185 -17.84 -12.85 -8.43
C PRO A 185 -17.08 -13.64 -9.50
N ALA A 186 -16.81 -13.01 -10.65
CA ALA A 186 -16.10 -13.65 -11.76
C ALA A 186 -14.70 -14.16 -11.40
N SER A 187 -14.02 -13.55 -10.42
CA SER A 187 -12.70 -13.94 -9.93
C SER A 187 -12.73 -14.59 -8.55
N MET A 188 -13.89 -14.60 -7.89
CA MET A 188 -14.06 -15.05 -6.49
C MET A 188 -13.12 -14.31 -5.54
N ARG A 189 -13.04 -12.98 -5.73
CA ARG A 189 -12.20 -12.10 -4.93
C ARG A 189 -13.04 -10.99 -4.32
N ARG A 190 -12.52 -10.44 -3.23
CA ARG A 190 -13.06 -9.24 -2.61
C ARG A 190 -12.04 -8.13 -2.71
N GLN A 191 -12.53 -6.95 -3.08
CA GLN A 191 -11.77 -5.72 -3.13
C GLN A 191 -12.14 -4.84 -1.95
N LEU A 192 -11.15 -4.08 -1.46
CA LEU A 192 -11.33 -3.04 -0.46
C LEU A 192 -10.62 -1.78 -0.95
N LEU A 193 -11.27 -0.65 -0.71
CA LEU A 193 -10.68 0.67 -0.84
C LEU A 193 -11.01 1.47 0.43
N ALA A 194 -9.98 1.95 1.13
CA ALA A 194 -10.12 2.71 2.35
C ALA A 194 -9.16 3.89 2.39
N ARG A 195 -9.59 5.01 2.98
CA ARG A 195 -8.79 6.23 3.11
C ARG A 195 -8.35 6.41 4.54
N ARG A 196 -7.08 6.71 4.76
CA ARG A 196 -6.63 7.18 6.07
C ARG A 196 -7.09 8.60 6.29
N VAL A 197 -7.79 8.84 7.41
CA VAL A 197 -8.25 10.17 7.81
C VAL A 197 -7.03 11.00 8.24
N ALA A 198 -6.90 12.19 7.66
CA ALA A 198 -5.91 13.14 8.14
C ALA A 198 -6.30 13.64 9.55
N PRO A 199 -5.35 13.80 10.49
CA PRO A 199 -5.67 14.41 11.76
C PRO A 199 -6.22 15.81 11.51
N MET A 200 -7.33 16.13 12.20
CA MET A 200 -7.85 17.51 12.17
C MET A 200 -6.74 18.46 12.64
N PRO A 201 -6.52 19.58 11.93
CA PRO A 201 -5.60 20.58 12.44
C PRO A 201 -6.05 20.95 13.85
N SER A 202 -5.17 20.76 14.84
CA SER A 202 -5.45 21.22 16.20
C SER A 202 -5.61 22.73 16.13
N ASP A 203 -6.80 23.24 16.47
CA ASP A 203 -7.02 24.66 16.69
C ASP A 203 -5.97 25.13 17.70
N LYS A 204 -5.00 25.91 17.20
CA LYS A 204 -4.09 26.63 18.09
C LYS A 204 -4.99 27.51 18.95
N GLN A 205 -5.24 27.09 20.19
CA GLN A 205 -5.86 27.93 21.20
C GLN A 205 -5.14 29.26 21.18
N GLY A 206 -5.86 30.28 20.72
CA GLY A 206 -5.37 31.65 20.70
C GLY A 206 -5.01 32.05 22.12
N GLY A 207 -3.71 32.14 22.40
CA GLY A 207 -3.21 32.69 23.65
C GLY A 207 -3.73 34.11 23.83
N GLY A 208 -4.81 34.23 24.60
CA GLY A 208 -5.32 35.52 25.02
C GLY A 208 -4.23 36.29 25.76
N ARG A 209 -3.69 37.28 25.12
CA ARG A 209 -2.89 38.29 25.80
C ARG A 209 -3.85 39.09 26.69
N HIS A 210 -3.91 38.76 27.96
CA HIS A 210 -4.41 39.68 28.97
C HIS A 210 -3.45 40.88 29.10
N GLY A 211 -3.85 41.97 28.50
CA GLY A 211 -3.21 43.29 28.73
C GLY A 211 -3.49 43.73 30.15
N ALA A 212 -2.48 43.72 31.00
CA ALA A 212 -2.52 44.39 32.29
C ALA A 212 -2.49 45.89 32.07
N ALA A 213 -3.64 46.56 32.33
CA ALA A 213 -3.70 48.02 32.41
C ALA A 213 -3.02 48.47 33.69
N GLY A 214 -1.83 49.07 33.59
CA GLY A 214 -1.17 49.76 34.68
C GLY A 214 -1.77 51.13 34.87
N SER A 215 -2.43 51.36 35.97
CA SER A 215 -2.88 52.69 36.43
C SER A 215 -1.74 53.50 36.94
N SER A 216 -1.41 54.61 36.26
CA SER A 216 -0.50 55.61 36.78
C SER A 216 -1.23 56.57 37.69
N GLY A 217 -0.93 56.51 38.97
CA GLY A 217 -1.33 57.52 39.95
C GLY A 217 -0.60 58.84 39.75
N ARG A 218 -1.34 59.92 39.56
CA ARG A 218 -0.87 61.32 39.71
C ARG A 218 -0.53 61.59 41.14
N ARG A 219 0.61 62.18 41.40
CA ARG A 219 0.79 63.12 42.52
C ARG A 219 1.49 64.37 42.02
N ALA A 220 0.73 65.47 42.22
CA ALA A 220 1.25 66.81 42.21
C ALA A 220 1.82 67.12 43.59
N GLN A 221 2.90 67.94 43.63
CA GLN A 221 3.04 69.03 44.63
C GLN A 221 4.35 69.78 44.37
N HIS A 222 4.17 71.13 44.29
CA HIS A 222 5.02 72.31 44.51
C HIS A 222 6.16 72.60 43.57
#